data_e023e56405991b04b8210bca15a0a2c7
#
_entry.id   e023e56405991b04b8210bca15a0a2c7
#
_cell.length_a   1.000
_cell.length_b   1.000
_cell.length_c   1.000
_cell.angle_alpha   90.00
_cell.angle_beta   90.00
_cell.angle_gamma   90.00
#
_symmetry.space_group_name_H-M   'P 1'
#
loop_
_entity.id
_entity.type
_entity.pdbx_description
1 polymer ?
#
loop_
_entity_poly.entity_id
_entity_poly.type
_entity_poly.pdbx_seq_one_letter_code
_entity_poly.pdbx_strand_id
1 'polypeptide(L)'
;MGFSDAVRSVINQYTTFTGRAGRSEFWYWVLFTVLVHVVIGIAETAVPAVGYLSPLFSLATIVPDFAVGARRMHDVGKSGWFQIMPLYNLYLAIQPSEGPNAFGEAPASAPVAA
;
A
#
# COMPACT_ATOMS: atom_id res chain seq x y z
N MET A 1 4.04 7.28 -10.75
CA MET A 1 3.50 5.92 -10.99
C MET A 1 1.99 6.02 -11.09
N GLY A 2 1.43 5.46 -12.15
CA GLY A 2 -0.02 5.45 -12.34
C GLY A 2 -0.70 4.36 -11.54
N PHE A 3 -2.04 4.36 -11.55
CA PHE A 3 -2.83 3.42 -10.77
C PHE A 3 -2.51 1.95 -11.10
N SER A 4 -2.55 1.60 -12.39
CA SER A 4 -2.31 0.20 -12.80
C SER A 4 -0.87 -0.23 -12.52
N ASP A 5 0.09 0.68 -12.69
CA ASP A 5 1.49 0.39 -12.39
C ASP A 5 1.69 0.16 -10.90
N ALA A 6 1.03 0.95 -10.06
CA ALA A 6 1.13 0.82 -8.61
C ALA A 6 0.57 -0.52 -8.14
N VAL A 7 -0.61 -0.91 -8.62
CA VAL A 7 -1.23 -2.19 -8.28
C VAL A 7 -0.33 -3.35 -8.72
N ARG A 8 0.18 -3.27 -9.94
CA ARG A 8 1.08 -4.30 -10.48
C ARG A 8 2.37 -4.41 -9.67
N SER A 9 2.92 -3.27 -9.29
CA SER A 9 4.14 -3.23 -8.48
C SER A 9 3.94 -3.89 -7.13
N VAL A 10 2.82 -3.61 -6.45
CA VAL A 10 2.52 -4.23 -5.15
C VAL A 10 2.33 -5.73 -5.30
N ILE A 11 1.62 -6.17 -6.34
CA ILE A 11 1.41 -7.61 -6.58
C ILE A 11 2.74 -8.30 -6.90
N ASN A 12 3.60 -7.69 -7.71
CA ASN A 12 4.90 -8.26 -8.06
C ASN A 12 5.83 -8.31 -6.85
N GLN A 13 5.58 -7.50 -5.84
CA GLN A 13 6.35 -7.45 -4.60
C GLN A 13 5.51 -7.92 -3.41
N TYR A 14 4.67 -8.94 -3.65
CA TYR A 14 3.66 -9.42 -2.72
C TYR A 14 4.22 -9.70 -1.32
N THR A 15 5.41 -10.30 -1.27
CA THR A 15 6.07 -10.66 -0.01
C THR A 15 7.36 -9.88 0.22
N THR A 16 7.57 -8.76 -0.48
CA THR A 16 8.79 -7.98 -0.38
C THR A 16 8.63 -6.90 0.68
N PHE A 17 9.29 -7.11 1.80
CA PHE A 17 9.27 -6.18 2.95
C PHE A 17 10.50 -5.26 2.97
N THR A 18 11.47 -5.50 2.10
CA THR A 18 12.68 -4.68 1.96
C THR A 18 12.50 -3.67 0.83
N GLY A 19 13.32 -2.62 0.83
CA GLY A 19 13.21 -1.57 -0.16
C GLY A 19 12.22 -0.50 0.24
N ARG A 20 11.77 0.29 -0.73
CA ARG A 20 10.97 1.49 -0.47
C ARG A 20 9.78 1.54 -1.42
N ALA A 21 8.67 2.11 -0.94
CA ALA A 21 7.48 2.40 -1.75
C ALA A 21 7.17 3.88 -1.66
N GLY A 22 6.99 4.54 -2.81
CA GLY A 22 6.60 5.94 -2.87
C GLY A 22 5.14 6.15 -2.53
N ARG A 23 4.73 7.41 -2.40
CA ARG A 23 3.33 7.77 -2.09
C ARG A 23 2.35 7.20 -3.11
N SER A 24 2.67 7.29 -4.39
CA SER A 24 1.76 6.83 -5.45
C SER A 24 1.56 5.32 -5.38
N GLU A 25 2.60 4.54 -5.16
CA GLU A 25 2.47 3.09 -5.04
C GLU A 25 1.58 2.71 -3.85
N PHE A 26 1.84 3.31 -2.69
CA PHE A 26 1.10 3.02 -1.47
C PHE A 26 -0.36 3.45 -1.58
N TRP A 27 -0.62 4.70 -1.94
CA TRP A 27 -1.97 5.25 -1.92
C TRP A 27 -2.84 4.72 -3.04
N TYR A 28 -2.29 4.42 -4.22
CA TYR A 28 -3.06 3.74 -5.28
C TYR A 28 -3.40 2.32 -4.90
N TRP A 29 -2.54 1.63 -4.17
CA TRP A 29 -2.88 0.32 -3.63
C TRP A 29 -4.03 0.41 -2.62
N VAL A 30 -3.99 1.38 -1.72
CA VAL A 30 -5.10 1.63 -0.78
C VAL A 30 -6.39 1.90 -1.55
N LEU A 31 -6.33 2.76 -2.57
CA LEU A 31 -7.49 3.05 -3.41
C LEU A 31 -8.02 1.77 -4.08
N PHE A 32 -7.14 0.95 -4.62
CA PHE A 32 -7.53 -0.31 -5.25
C PHE A 32 -8.28 -1.22 -4.27
N THR A 33 -7.75 -1.41 -3.07
CA THR A 33 -8.40 -2.28 -2.08
C THR A 33 -9.76 -1.72 -1.65
N VAL A 34 -9.86 -0.41 -1.47
CA VAL A 34 -11.13 0.24 -1.14
C VAL A 34 -12.14 0.05 -2.26
N LEU A 35 -11.73 0.26 -3.52
CA LEU A 35 -12.63 0.08 -4.67
C LEU A 35 -13.13 -1.36 -4.78
N VAL A 36 -12.27 -2.34 -4.54
CA VAL A 36 -12.69 -3.75 -4.56
C VAL A 36 -13.75 -4.01 -3.48
N HIS A 37 -13.54 -3.52 -2.26
CA HIS A 37 -14.52 -3.67 -1.19
C HIS A 37 -15.84 -2.96 -1.50
N VAL A 38 -15.79 -1.78 -2.12
CA VAL A 38 -16.99 -1.04 -2.53
C VAL A 38 -17.78 -1.83 -3.57
N VAL A 39 -17.10 -2.37 -4.59
CA VAL A 39 -17.74 -3.17 -5.64
C VAL A 39 -18.38 -4.42 -5.03
N ILE A 40 -17.69 -5.11 -4.14
CA ILE A 40 -18.24 -6.27 -3.44
C ILE A 40 -19.48 -5.88 -2.64
N GLY A 41 -19.43 -4.77 -1.92
CA GLY A 41 -20.57 -4.29 -1.13
C GLY A 41 -21.79 -3.95 -1.97
N ILE A 42 -21.58 -3.35 -3.15
CA ILE A 42 -22.68 -3.06 -4.08
C ILE A 42 -23.27 -4.35 -4.63
N ALA A 43 -22.43 -5.29 -5.05
CA ALA A 43 -22.88 -6.57 -5.59
C ALA A 43 -23.62 -7.41 -4.54
N GLU A 44 -23.24 -7.30 -3.28
CA GLU A 44 -23.87 -8.00 -2.16
C GLU A 44 -25.33 -7.59 -1.99
N THR A 45 -25.70 -6.37 -2.36
CA THR A 45 -27.09 -5.92 -2.26
C THR A 45 -28.00 -6.72 -3.19
N ALA A 46 -27.49 -7.19 -4.33
CA ALA A 46 -28.24 -8.00 -5.28
C ALA A 46 -28.08 -9.51 -5.00
N VAL A 47 -26.88 -9.95 -4.61
CA VAL A 47 -26.56 -11.35 -4.34
C VAL A 47 -25.86 -11.42 -2.97
N PRO A 48 -26.58 -11.65 -1.86
CA PRO A 48 -25.98 -11.59 -0.52
C PRO A 48 -24.76 -12.49 -0.33
N ALA A 49 -24.69 -13.65 -1.00
CA ALA A 49 -23.55 -14.56 -0.90
C ALA A 49 -22.24 -13.94 -1.38
N VAL A 50 -22.29 -12.91 -2.22
CA VAL A 50 -21.10 -12.21 -2.71
C VAL A 50 -20.34 -11.53 -1.54
N GLY A 51 -21.04 -11.20 -0.45
CA GLY A 51 -20.42 -10.58 0.72
C GLY A 51 -19.29 -11.42 1.34
N TYR A 52 -19.31 -12.74 1.15
CA TYR A 52 -18.20 -13.59 1.60
C TYR A 52 -16.87 -13.30 0.90
N LEU A 53 -16.90 -12.64 -0.26
CA LEU A 53 -15.67 -12.27 -0.97
C LEU A 53 -14.88 -11.21 -0.24
N SER A 54 -15.53 -10.35 0.54
CA SER A 54 -14.84 -9.26 1.25
C SER A 54 -13.82 -9.78 2.27
N PRO A 55 -14.16 -10.66 3.21
CA PRO A 55 -13.16 -11.22 4.13
C PRO A 55 -12.13 -12.08 3.40
N LEU A 56 -12.51 -12.79 2.33
CA LEU A 56 -11.54 -13.58 1.55
C LEU A 56 -10.53 -12.66 0.86
N PHE A 57 -10.97 -11.56 0.28
CA PHE A 57 -10.07 -10.57 -0.32
C PHE A 57 -9.15 -9.95 0.73
N SER A 58 -9.69 -9.63 1.90
CA SER A 58 -8.87 -9.08 3.00
C SER A 58 -7.78 -10.05 3.43
N LEU A 59 -8.09 -11.34 3.52
CA LEU A 59 -7.09 -12.37 3.83
C LEU A 59 -6.04 -12.47 2.73
N ALA A 60 -6.47 -12.40 1.46
CA ALA A 60 -5.55 -12.49 0.33
C ALA A 60 -4.60 -11.29 0.25
N THR A 61 -5.02 -10.12 0.74
CA THR A 61 -4.22 -8.90 0.65
C THR A 61 -3.46 -8.55 1.92
N ILE A 62 -3.62 -9.34 2.99
CA ILE A 62 -2.99 -9.02 4.28
C ILE A 62 -1.46 -8.93 4.16
N VAL A 63 -0.84 -9.84 3.44
CA VAL A 63 0.62 -9.86 3.24
C VAL A 63 1.08 -8.68 2.39
N PRO A 64 0.53 -8.43 1.19
CA PRO A 64 0.95 -7.27 0.41
C PRO A 64 0.60 -5.94 1.07
N ASP A 65 -0.47 -5.88 1.87
CA ASP A 65 -0.78 -4.67 2.64
C ASP A 65 0.36 -4.34 3.61
N PHE A 66 0.81 -5.32 4.38
CA PHE A 66 1.94 -5.12 5.29
C PHE A 66 3.25 -4.91 4.54
N ALA A 67 3.45 -5.56 3.41
CA ALA A 67 4.67 -5.41 2.62
C ALA A 67 4.80 -3.99 2.07
N VAL A 68 3.76 -3.47 1.42
CA VAL A 68 3.80 -2.10 0.90
C VAL A 68 3.84 -1.08 2.04
N GLY A 69 3.16 -1.37 3.14
CA GLY A 69 3.20 -0.52 4.34
C GLY A 69 4.62 -0.42 4.91
N ALA A 70 5.32 -1.54 5.04
CA ALA A 70 6.70 -1.56 5.50
C ALA A 70 7.60 -0.77 4.54
N ARG A 71 7.47 -1.01 3.22
CA ARG A 71 8.26 -0.29 2.22
C ARG A 71 7.93 1.21 2.23
N ARG A 72 6.69 1.59 2.54
CA ARG A 72 6.31 3.00 2.67
C ARG A 72 6.96 3.66 3.88
N MET A 73 7.02 2.95 5.01
CA MET A 73 7.72 3.45 6.20
C MET A 73 9.22 3.62 5.91
N HIS A 74 9.82 2.67 5.19
CA HIS A 74 11.23 2.77 4.78
C HIS A 74 11.46 4.00 3.91
N ASP A 75 10.49 4.37 3.08
CA ASP A 75 10.62 5.52 2.19
C ASP A 75 10.75 6.84 2.94
N VAL A 76 10.22 6.90 4.15
CA VAL A 76 10.35 8.08 5.03
C VAL A 76 11.38 7.87 6.14
N GLY A 77 12.27 6.89 5.98
CA GLY A 77 13.40 6.65 6.88
C GLY A 77 13.03 5.98 8.19
N LYS A 78 11.88 5.30 8.26
CA LYS A 78 11.40 4.65 9.47
C LYS A 78 11.34 3.13 9.29
N SER A 79 11.46 2.41 10.41
CA SER A 79 11.24 0.96 10.41
C SER A 79 9.82 0.62 9.99
N GLY A 80 9.65 -0.52 9.30
CA GLY A 80 8.32 -1.01 8.90
C GLY A 80 7.34 -1.19 10.06
N TRP A 81 7.84 -1.39 11.26
CA TRP A 81 6.99 -1.52 12.44
C TRP A 81 6.20 -0.26 12.79
N PHE A 82 6.64 0.91 12.30
CA PHE A 82 5.89 2.14 12.51
C PHE A 82 4.51 2.13 11.85
N GLN A 83 4.27 1.22 10.89
CA GLN A 83 2.95 1.10 10.25
C GLN A 83 1.85 0.65 11.22
N ILE A 84 2.19 0.05 12.36
CA ILE A 84 1.21 -0.37 13.37
C ILE A 84 0.87 0.73 14.36
N MET A 85 1.52 1.89 14.29
CA MET A 85 1.25 3.02 15.20
C MET A 85 0.11 3.86 14.63
N PRO A 86 -1.10 3.81 15.25
CA PRO A 86 -2.26 4.53 14.69
C PRO A 86 -2.00 6.05 14.66
N LEU A 87 -2.56 6.71 13.67
CA LEU A 87 -2.42 8.14 13.36
C LEU A 87 -1.01 8.51 12.91
N TYR A 88 0.04 8.09 13.62
CA TYR A 88 1.41 8.36 13.21
C TYR A 88 1.75 7.67 11.89
N ASN A 89 1.21 6.46 11.67
CA ASN A 89 1.41 5.76 10.40
C ASN A 89 0.78 6.54 9.23
N LEU A 90 -0.37 7.16 9.43
CA LEU A 90 -0.99 8.00 8.40
C LEU A 90 -0.15 9.24 8.11
N TYR A 91 0.35 9.89 9.16
CA TYR A 91 1.24 11.04 9.02
C TYR A 91 2.49 10.67 8.19
N LEU A 92 3.11 9.54 8.50
CA LEU A 92 4.29 9.08 7.78
C LEU A 92 3.95 8.72 6.33
N ALA A 93 2.78 8.11 6.10
CA ALA A 93 2.39 7.64 4.76
C ALA A 93 2.14 8.79 3.78
N ILE A 94 1.79 9.98 4.26
CA ILE A 94 1.55 11.15 3.38
C ILE A 94 2.79 12.00 3.17
N GLN A 95 3.89 11.73 3.89
CA GLN A 95 5.12 12.51 3.74
C GLN A 95 5.77 12.24 2.38
N PRO A 96 6.50 13.23 1.82
CA PRO A 96 7.27 12.98 0.60
C PRO A 96 8.38 11.97 0.87
N SER A 97 8.82 11.30 -0.19
CA SER A 97 9.93 10.35 -0.10
C SER A 97 11.19 11.07 0.33
N GLU A 98 11.96 10.42 1.23
CA GLU A 98 13.32 10.87 1.52
C GLU A 98 14.23 10.62 0.33
N GLY A 99 15.36 11.31 0.30
CA GLY A 99 16.46 10.95 -0.58
C GLY A 99 17.04 9.59 -0.20
N PRO A 100 18.21 9.22 -0.74
CA PRO A 100 18.84 7.95 -0.35
C PRO A 100 18.97 7.86 1.16
N ASN A 101 18.60 6.72 1.73
CA ASN A 101 18.65 6.50 3.17
C ASN A 101 19.08 5.06 3.47
N ALA A 102 19.00 4.64 4.75
CA ALA A 102 19.42 3.31 5.16
C ALA A 102 18.66 2.18 4.45
N PHE A 103 17.52 2.46 3.84
CA PHE A 103 16.68 1.46 3.16
C PHE A 103 16.87 1.47 1.64
N GLY A 104 17.75 2.30 1.12
CA GLY A 104 18.11 2.33 -0.31
C GLY A 104 17.88 3.68 -0.97
N GLU A 105 17.92 3.65 -2.30
CA GLU A 105 17.68 4.84 -3.12
C GLU A 105 16.20 5.19 -3.12
N ALA A 106 15.88 6.46 -3.38
CA ALA A 106 14.51 6.90 -3.52
C ALA A 106 13.83 6.13 -4.67
N PRO A 107 12.52 5.79 -4.53
CA PRO A 107 11.80 5.12 -5.60
C PRO A 107 11.83 5.93 -6.90
N ALA A 108 11.94 5.25 -8.04
CA ALA A 108 11.95 5.91 -9.33
C ALA A 108 10.67 6.72 -9.60
N SER A 109 9.56 6.32 -8.97
CA SER A 109 8.25 6.99 -9.08
C SER A 109 8.12 8.21 -8.17
N ALA A 110 9.06 8.41 -7.22
CA ALA A 110 8.98 9.54 -6.31
C ALA A 110 9.40 10.82 -7.01
N PRO A 111 8.70 11.95 -6.76
CA PRO A 111 9.23 13.23 -7.20
C PRO A 111 10.58 13.44 -6.51
N VAL A 112 11.53 13.93 -7.27
CA VAL A 112 12.85 14.27 -6.72
C VAL A 112 12.63 15.25 -5.59
N ALA A 113 13.19 14.92 -4.45
CA ALA A 113 13.00 15.58 -3.18
C ALA A 113 12.72 17.07 -3.33
N ALA A 114 11.50 17.39 -3.24
CA ALA A 114 11.10 18.75 -2.98
C ALA A 114 11.17 18.95 -1.50
#